data_e8c839df50b0bd6f4968e27b25389b32
#
_entry.id   e8c839df50b0bd6f4968e27b25389b32
#
_cell.length_a   1.000
_cell.length_b   1.000
_cell.length_c   1.000
_cell.angle_alpha   90.00
_cell.angle_beta   90.00
_cell.angle_gamma   90.00
#
_symmetry.space_group_name_H-M   'P 1'
#
loop_
_entity.id
_entity.type
_entity.pdbx_description
1 polymer ?
#
loop_
_entity_poly.entity_id
_entity_poly.type
_entity_poly.pdbx_seq_one_letter_code
_entity_poly.pdbx_strand_id
1 'polypeptide(L)'
;MFRRVKFRFIAPLLAVAIGAGAFAASPALAQFRGGFAFLQAVENRDGTKATDALKDDATLVNTRHPDRGETALAIVTKRRDTSWLRFLISKGADPSIADRQGVTPLMHAALLNYVDGAQELLDDKAPVDQVNRRGETALILAVQAKNAAMVRLLVKNGANADKADHIAGMSARDYAKRDDRTGQLLALIDAKPDGVPRDNSAVFGPK
;
A
#
# COMPACT_ATOMS: atom_id res chain seq x y z
N MET A 1 -70.96 -35.88 -42.00
CA MET A 1 -71.51 -35.37 -40.79
C MET A 1 -70.39 -35.17 -39.76
N PHE A 2 -69.69 -34.03 -39.78
CA PHE A 2 -68.51 -33.74 -38.93
C PHE A 2 -68.87 -32.70 -37.92
N ARG A 3 -68.89 -33.06 -36.65
CA ARG A 3 -69.17 -32.19 -35.50
C ARG A 3 -67.89 -31.40 -35.13
N ARG A 4 -67.92 -30.09 -35.32
CA ARG A 4 -66.87 -29.21 -34.87
C ARG A 4 -66.91 -28.98 -33.35
N VAL A 5 -65.88 -29.43 -32.64
CA VAL A 5 -65.66 -29.16 -31.21
C VAL A 5 -64.93 -27.83 -31.11
N LYS A 6 -65.56 -26.83 -30.50
CA LYS A 6 -64.97 -25.54 -30.18
C LYS A 6 -64.25 -25.66 -28.85
N PHE A 7 -62.88 -25.65 -28.89
CA PHE A 7 -62.09 -25.47 -27.70
C PHE A 7 -62.02 -23.97 -27.32
N ARG A 8 -62.62 -23.63 -26.19
CA ARG A 8 -62.44 -22.32 -25.56
C ARG A 8 -61.19 -22.37 -24.70
N PHE A 9 -60.11 -21.75 -25.16
CA PHE A 9 -58.95 -21.47 -24.32
C PHE A 9 -59.29 -20.31 -23.38
N ILE A 10 -59.43 -20.62 -22.11
CA ILE A 10 -59.43 -19.61 -21.03
C ILE A 10 -57.98 -19.48 -20.60
N ALA A 11 -57.34 -18.41 -21.02
CA ALA A 11 -56.02 -18.05 -20.51
C ALA A 11 -56.15 -17.37 -19.14
N PRO A 12 -55.49 -17.87 -18.09
CA PRO A 12 -55.40 -17.09 -16.86
C PRO A 12 -54.40 -15.96 -17.04
N LEU A 13 -54.88 -14.73 -16.88
CA LEU A 13 -54.05 -13.53 -16.79
C LEU A 13 -53.30 -13.63 -15.47
N LEU A 14 -52.03 -14.08 -15.52
CA LEU A 14 -51.10 -13.97 -14.39
C LEU A 14 -50.60 -12.51 -14.33
N ALA A 15 -51.26 -11.70 -13.52
CA ALA A 15 -50.75 -10.36 -13.18
C ALA A 15 -49.50 -10.55 -12.31
N VAL A 16 -48.33 -10.48 -12.95
CA VAL A 16 -47.05 -10.34 -12.23
C VAL A 16 -47.00 -8.92 -11.67
N ALA A 17 -47.38 -8.79 -10.41
CA ALA A 17 -47.11 -7.56 -9.66
C ALA A 17 -45.56 -7.42 -9.55
N ILE A 18 -44.96 -6.62 -10.42
CA ILE A 18 -43.58 -6.15 -10.25
C ILE A 18 -43.64 -5.20 -9.04
N GLY A 19 -43.47 -5.75 -7.85
CA GLY A 19 -43.20 -4.97 -6.67
C GLY A 19 -41.90 -4.17 -6.93
N ALA A 20 -42.03 -2.84 -6.93
CA ALA A 20 -40.88 -1.94 -6.86
C ALA A 20 -40.23 -2.15 -5.48
N GLY A 21 -39.51 -3.29 -5.33
CA GLY A 21 -38.59 -3.48 -4.23
C GLY A 21 -37.46 -2.48 -4.43
N ALA A 22 -37.41 -1.44 -3.60
CA ALA A 22 -36.23 -0.62 -3.46
C ALA A 22 -35.08 -1.59 -3.15
N PHE A 23 -34.24 -1.88 -4.13
CA PHE A 23 -32.96 -2.52 -3.92
C PHE A 23 -32.13 -1.54 -3.07
N ALA A 24 -32.27 -1.62 -1.75
CA ALA A 24 -31.33 -1.02 -0.84
C ALA A 24 -29.98 -1.67 -1.20
N ALA A 25 -29.10 -0.90 -1.81
CA ALA A 25 -27.75 -1.36 -2.11
C ALA A 25 -27.17 -1.89 -0.81
N SER A 26 -26.66 -3.14 -0.85
CA SER A 26 -26.07 -3.71 0.35
C SER A 26 -24.97 -2.77 0.87
N PRO A 27 -24.82 -2.63 2.19
CA PRO A 27 -23.81 -1.72 2.76
C PRO A 27 -22.40 -1.97 2.18
N ALA A 28 -22.07 -3.21 1.87
CA ALA A 28 -20.82 -3.58 1.21
C ALA A 28 -20.68 -2.98 -0.21
N LEU A 29 -21.76 -2.91 -0.98
CA LEU A 29 -21.73 -2.30 -2.32
C LEU A 29 -21.61 -0.77 -2.24
N ALA A 30 -22.25 -0.14 -1.26
CA ALA A 30 -22.13 1.30 -1.01
C ALA A 30 -20.70 1.64 -0.59
N GLN A 31 -20.10 0.89 0.33
CA GLN A 31 -18.71 1.06 0.77
C GLN A 31 -17.71 0.85 -0.38
N PHE A 32 -17.92 -0.16 -1.22
CA PHE A 32 -17.08 -0.40 -2.40
C PHE A 32 -17.13 0.79 -3.37
N ARG A 33 -18.32 1.33 -3.64
CA ARG A 33 -18.48 2.53 -4.51
C ARG A 33 -17.84 3.77 -3.90
N GLY A 34 -18.02 4.00 -2.60
CA GLY A 34 -17.41 5.10 -1.86
C GLY A 34 -15.88 5.03 -1.90
N GLY A 35 -15.31 3.87 -1.63
CA GLY A 35 -13.88 3.65 -1.67
C GLY A 35 -13.27 3.88 -3.05
N PHE A 36 -13.91 3.38 -4.11
CA PHE A 36 -13.45 3.63 -5.47
C PHE A 36 -13.53 5.11 -5.86
N ALA A 37 -14.63 5.79 -5.51
CA ALA A 37 -14.79 7.23 -5.76
C ALA A 37 -13.74 8.06 -5.01
N PHE A 38 -13.43 7.69 -3.76
CA PHE A 38 -12.35 8.31 -2.99
C PHE A 38 -10.99 8.15 -3.68
N LEU A 39 -10.61 6.92 -4.09
CA LEU A 39 -9.35 6.68 -4.80
C LEU A 39 -9.27 7.49 -6.10
N GLN A 40 -10.37 7.56 -6.85
CA GLN A 40 -10.44 8.36 -8.08
C GLN A 40 -10.27 9.85 -7.79
N ALA A 41 -10.85 10.37 -6.70
CA ALA A 41 -10.65 11.76 -6.27
C ALA A 41 -9.18 12.03 -5.94
N VAL A 42 -8.49 11.10 -5.26
CA VAL A 42 -7.04 11.18 -4.97
C VAL A 42 -6.22 11.12 -6.27
N GLU A 43 -6.54 10.23 -7.20
CA GLU A 43 -5.86 10.13 -8.50
C GLU A 43 -5.99 11.43 -9.30
N ASN A 44 -7.17 12.05 -9.28
CA ASN A 44 -7.46 13.30 -9.98
C ASN A 44 -7.04 14.56 -9.21
N ARG A 45 -6.47 14.42 -8.01
CA ARG A 45 -6.12 15.55 -7.11
C ARG A 45 -7.31 16.42 -6.73
N ASP A 46 -8.51 15.84 -6.66
CA ASP A 46 -9.72 16.53 -6.23
C ASP A 46 -9.83 16.50 -4.70
N GLY A 47 -9.22 17.50 -4.06
CA GLY A 47 -9.18 17.60 -2.60
C GLY A 47 -10.56 17.76 -1.97
N THR A 48 -11.49 18.42 -2.66
CA THR A 48 -12.86 18.61 -2.17
C THR A 48 -13.58 17.27 -2.08
N LYS A 49 -13.63 16.52 -3.19
CA LYS A 49 -14.28 15.21 -3.21
C LYS A 49 -13.61 14.20 -2.27
N ALA A 50 -12.27 14.21 -2.18
CA ALA A 50 -11.57 13.34 -1.24
C ALA A 50 -11.92 13.68 0.21
N THR A 51 -11.95 14.97 0.56
CA THR A 51 -12.30 15.43 1.91
C THR A 51 -13.76 15.11 2.26
N ASP A 52 -14.69 15.33 1.34
CA ASP A 52 -16.10 15.05 1.57
C ASP A 52 -16.34 13.53 1.76
N ALA A 53 -15.73 12.70 0.92
CA ALA A 53 -15.79 11.26 1.09
C ALA A 53 -15.29 10.78 2.47
N LEU A 54 -14.19 11.39 2.99
CA LEU A 54 -13.65 11.05 4.31
C LEU A 54 -14.45 11.64 5.48
N LYS A 55 -15.28 12.69 5.26
CA LYS A 55 -16.25 13.16 6.26
C LYS A 55 -17.39 12.17 6.44
N ASP A 56 -17.85 11.57 5.32
CA ASP A 56 -18.94 10.60 5.34
C ASP A 56 -18.48 9.24 5.90
N ASP A 57 -17.27 8.80 5.56
CA ASP A 57 -16.68 7.57 6.05
C ASP A 57 -15.15 7.68 6.12
N ALA A 58 -14.61 7.91 7.30
CA ALA A 58 -13.18 8.03 7.53
C ALA A 58 -12.40 6.73 7.20
N THR A 59 -13.05 5.56 7.21
CA THR A 59 -12.38 4.28 6.92
C THR A 59 -11.93 4.16 5.47
N LEU A 60 -12.49 4.98 4.56
CA LEU A 60 -12.15 5.01 3.15
C LEU A 60 -10.69 5.39 2.89
N VAL A 61 -10.02 6.08 3.83
CA VAL A 61 -8.61 6.48 3.70
C VAL A 61 -7.69 5.29 3.40
N ASN A 62 -8.03 4.10 3.93
CA ASN A 62 -7.28 2.86 3.78
C ASN A 62 -7.88 1.91 2.70
N THR A 63 -8.80 2.41 1.87
CA THR A 63 -9.34 1.64 0.77
C THR A 63 -8.24 1.21 -0.19
N ARG A 64 -8.32 -0.05 -0.64
CA ARG A 64 -7.38 -0.64 -1.60
C ARG A 64 -8.00 -0.65 -3.00
N HIS A 65 -7.21 -0.24 -3.99
CA HIS A 65 -7.63 -0.34 -5.39
C HIS A 65 -7.92 -1.81 -5.76
N PRO A 66 -9.07 -2.14 -6.37
CA PRO A 66 -9.48 -3.53 -6.58
C PRO A 66 -8.49 -4.35 -7.41
N ASP A 67 -7.84 -3.74 -8.41
CA ASP A 67 -6.93 -4.47 -9.30
C ASP A 67 -5.48 -4.44 -8.82
N ARG A 68 -4.99 -3.29 -8.36
CA ARG A 68 -3.58 -3.08 -7.97
C ARG A 68 -3.33 -3.35 -6.49
N GLY A 69 -4.36 -3.26 -5.64
CA GLY A 69 -4.25 -3.36 -4.19
C GLY A 69 -3.59 -2.14 -3.54
N GLU A 70 -3.30 -1.10 -4.30
CA GLU A 70 -2.71 0.15 -3.82
C GLU A 70 -3.71 0.94 -2.98
N THR A 71 -3.23 1.56 -1.91
CA THR A 71 -3.98 2.57 -1.15
C THR A 71 -3.76 3.97 -1.72
N ALA A 72 -4.59 4.93 -1.29
CA ALA A 72 -4.39 6.34 -1.60
C ALA A 72 -2.96 6.80 -1.23
N LEU A 73 -2.43 6.34 -0.08
CA LEU A 73 -1.08 6.67 0.37
C LEU A 73 -0.01 6.16 -0.59
N ALA A 74 -0.13 4.94 -1.10
CA ALA A 74 0.79 4.40 -2.11
C ALA A 74 0.71 5.19 -3.43
N ILE A 75 -0.49 5.57 -3.88
CA ILE A 75 -0.71 6.35 -5.09
C ILE A 75 0.01 7.71 -5.01
N VAL A 76 -0.17 8.46 -3.92
CA VAL A 76 0.45 9.78 -3.77
C VAL A 76 1.96 9.69 -3.56
N THR A 77 2.45 8.63 -2.90
CA THR A 77 3.89 8.36 -2.77
C THR A 77 4.53 8.14 -4.15
N LYS A 78 3.90 7.35 -5.01
CA LYS A 78 4.36 7.12 -6.39
C LYS A 78 4.41 8.39 -7.22
N ARG A 79 3.53 9.36 -6.96
CA ARG A 79 3.54 10.68 -7.59
C ARG A 79 4.55 11.65 -6.97
N ARG A 80 5.17 11.29 -5.84
CA ARG A 80 6.05 12.14 -5.03
C ARG A 80 5.34 13.43 -4.59
N ASP A 81 4.06 13.32 -4.21
CA ASP A 81 3.20 14.44 -3.86
C ASP A 81 3.15 14.62 -2.33
N THR A 82 4.10 15.42 -1.81
CA THR A 82 4.26 15.63 -0.36
C THR A 82 3.01 16.23 0.29
N SER A 83 2.31 17.14 -0.39
CA SER A 83 1.12 17.78 0.16
C SER A 83 0.00 16.77 0.39
N TRP A 84 -0.25 15.91 -0.61
CA TRP A 84 -1.23 14.85 -0.50
C TRP A 84 -0.80 13.74 0.47
N LEU A 85 0.49 13.44 0.52
CA LEU A 85 1.04 12.48 1.48
C LEU A 85 0.72 12.89 2.91
N ARG A 86 1.07 14.14 3.29
CA ARG A 86 0.78 14.69 4.61
C ARG A 86 -0.71 14.77 4.90
N PHE A 87 -1.51 15.16 3.91
CA PHE A 87 -2.96 15.18 4.05
C PHE A 87 -3.50 13.79 4.41
N LEU A 88 -3.12 12.75 3.68
CA LEU A 88 -3.60 11.38 3.94
C LEU A 88 -3.12 10.85 5.29
N ILE A 89 -1.86 11.09 5.66
CA ILE A 89 -1.32 10.77 6.98
C ILE A 89 -2.16 11.45 8.07
N SER A 90 -2.47 12.74 7.94
CA SER A 90 -3.31 13.47 8.90
C SER A 90 -4.75 12.94 8.99
N LYS A 91 -5.20 12.17 7.99
CA LYS A 91 -6.50 11.49 7.96
C LYS A 91 -6.44 10.04 8.47
N GLY A 92 -5.29 9.59 8.95
CA GLY A 92 -5.10 8.24 9.50
C GLY A 92 -4.84 7.17 8.42
N ALA A 93 -4.22 7.56 7.31
CA ALA A 93 -3.76 6.58 6.33
C ALA A 93 -2.68 5.68 6.93
N ASP A 94 -2.86 4.37 6.83
CA ASP A 94 -1.93 3.37 7.38
C ASP A 94 -0.75 3.14 6.42
N PRO A 95 0.48 3.50 6.80
CA PRO A 95 1.67 3.35 5.96
C PRO A 95 2.15 1.90 5.84
N SER A 96 1.57 0.96 6.61
CA SER A 96 1.92 -0.46 6.56
C SER A 96 1.22 -1.24 5.45
N ILE A 97 0.16 -0.68 4.86
CA ILE A 97 -0.64 -1.38 3.86
C ILE A 97 0.12 -1.47 2.53
N ALA A 98 0.49 -2.68 2.16
CA ALA A 98 1.19 -2.99 0.93
C ALA A 98 0.21 -3.24 -0.24
N ASP A 99 0.68 -3.05 -1.46
CA ASP A 99 -0.05 -3.41 -2.69
C ASP A 99 -0.10 -4.94 -2.90
N ARG A 100 -0.61 -5.38 -4.08
CA ARG A 100 -0.68 -6.83 -4.39
C ARG A 100 0.67 -7.51 -4.55
N GLN A 101 1.75 -6.77 -4.80
CA GLN A 101 3.12 -7.27 -4.85
C GLN A 101 3.80 -7.26 -3.47
N GLY A 102 3.10 -6.80 -2.45
CA GLY A 102 3.67 -6.62 -1.11
C GLY A 102 4.50 -5.35 -0.99
N VAL A 103 4.46 -4.44 -1.97
CA VAL A 103 5.23 -3.20 -1.96
C VAL A 103 4.50 -2.16 -1.10
N THR A 104 5.17 -1.68 -0.05
CA THR A 104 4.65 -0.64 0.84
C THR A 104 4.89 0.77 0.28
N PRO A 105 4.21 1.80 0.80
CA PRO A 105 4.53 3.20 0.49
C PRO A 105 6.01 3.54 0.70
N LEU A 106 6.62 3.05 1.79
CA LEU A 106 8.06 3.28 2.07
C LEU A 106 8.97 2.64 1.01
N MET A 107 8.64 1.43 0.53
CA MET A 107 9.35 0.79 -0.57
C MET A 107 9.20 1.56 -1.89
N HIS A 108 7.99 2.08 -2.18
CA HIS A 108 7.80 2.97 -3.34
C HIS A 108 8.65 4.23 -3.24
N ALA A 109 8.73 4.84 -2.06
CA ALA A 109 9.58 6.01 -1.83
C ALA A 109 11.08 5.68 -2.06
N ALA A 110 11.53 4.50 -1.61
CA ALA A 110 12.91 4.02 -1.83
C ALA A 110 13.22 3.80 -3.32
N LEU A 111 12.32 3.14 -4.06
CA LEU A 111 12.45 2.91 -5.51
C LEU A 111 12.52 4.21 -6.31
N LEU A 112 11.75 5.23 -5.89
CA LEU A 112 11.61 6.49 -6.61
C LEU A 112 12.59 7.57 -6.15
N ASN A 113 13.50 7.25 -5.22
CA ASN A 113 14.39 8.23 -4.61
C ASN A 113 13.62 9.43 -4.00
N TYR A 114 12.50 9.14 -3.34
CA TYR A 114 11.66 10.15 -2.71
C TYR A 114 11.96 10.23 -1.21
N VAL A 115 13.11 10.83 -0.87
CA VAL A 115 13.65 10.89 0.50
C VAL A 115 12.71 11.63 1.46
N ASP A 116 12.17 12.79 1.03
CA ASP A 116 11.25 13.57 1.86
C ASP A 116 9.98 12.79 2.19
N GLY A 117 9.41 12.08 1.20
CA GLY A 117 8.24 11.22 1.44
C GLY A 117 8.55 10.03 2.32
N ALA A 118 9.75 9.44 2.19
CA ALA A 118 10.19 8.37 3.08
C ALA A 118 10.33 8.87 4.53
N GLN A 119 10.84 10.09 4.74
CA GLN A 119 10.92 10.69 6.06
C GLN A 119 9.52 10.86 6.67
N GLU A 120 8.57 11.44 5.94
CA GLU A 120 7.18 11.60 6.40
C GLU A 120 6.53 10.25 6.79
N LEU A 121 6.75 9.21 5.97
CA LEU A 121 6.24 7.86 6.24
C LEU A 121 6.87 7.24 7.50
N LEU A 122 8.18 7.43 7.71
CA LEU A 122 8.89 6.93 8.87
C LEU A 122 8.50 7.67 10.14
N ASP A 123 8.25 8.98 10.07
CA ASP A 123 7.76 9.79 11.18
C ASP A 123 6.35 9.32 11.61
N ASP A 124 5.54 8.84 10.64
CA ASP A 124 4.24 8.18 10.87
C ASP A 124 4.37 6.67 11.16
N LYS A 125 5.56 6.21 11.56
CA LYS A 125 5.84 4.83 12.00
C LYS A 125 5.64 3.76 10.93
N ALA A 126 5.90 4.08 9.65
CA ALA A 126 5.96 3.06 8.60
C ALA A 126 6.93 1.94 9.00
N PRO A 127 6.53 0.65 8.89
CA PRO A 127 7.39 -0.47 9.21
C PRO A 127 8.62 -0.51 8.30
N VAL A 128 9.81 -0.26 8.87
CA VAL A 128 11.06 -0.09 8.10
C VAL A 128 11.53 -1.39 7.44
N ASP A 129 11.26 -2.54 8.10
CA ASP A 129 11.76 -3.87 7.67
C ASP A 129 10.67 -4.78 7.09
N GLN A 130 9.52 -4.21 6.71
CA GLN A 130 8.52 -4.97 5.97
C GLN A 130 9.11 -5.46 4.65
N VAL A 131 8.66 -6.62 4.16
CA VAL A 131 9.17 -7.21 2.91
C VAL A 131 8.07 -7.30 1.86
N ASN A 132 8.46 -7.14 0.59
CA ASN A 132 7.59 -7.44 -0.54
C ASN A 132 7.56 -8.97 -0.82
N ARG A 133 6.83 -9.39 -1.87
CA ARG A 133 6.76 -10.83 -2.26
C ARG A 133 8.10 -11.44 -2.65
N ARG A 134 9.10 -10.63 -2.98
CA ARG A 134 10.46 -11.07 -3.30
C ARG A 134 11.36 -11.13 -2.06
N GLY A 135 10.83 -10.78 -0.87
CA GLY A 135 11.60 -10.67 0.36
C GLY A 135 12.43 -9.39 0.48
N GLU A 136 12.28 -8.47 -0.47
CA GLU A 136 13.05 -7.22 -0.48
C GLU A 136 12.50 -6.23 0.55
N THR A 137 13.39 -5.62 1.34
CA THR A 137 13.10 -4.48 2.21
C THR A 137 13.29 -3.15 1.48
N ALA A 138 12.79 -2.06 2.06
CA ALA A 138 13.07 -0.71 1.55
C ALA A 138 14.59 -0.41 1.47
N LEU A 139 15.38 -0.94 2.42
CA LEU A 139 16.83 -0.77 2.43
C LEU A 139 17.51 -1.53 1.28
N ILE A 140 17.09 -2.77 0.98
CA ILE A 140 17.60 -3.51 -0.19
C ILE A 140 17.34 -2.70 -1.48
N LEU A 141 16.11 -2.20 -1.66
CA LEU A 141 15.72 -1.41 -2.84
C LEU A 141 16.55 -0.11 -2.95
N ALA A 142 16.80 0.56 -1.81
CA ALA A 142 17.62 1.78 -1.78
C ALA A 142 19.09 1.52 -2.16
N VAL A 143 19.66 0.38 -1.71
CA VAL A 143 21.03 -0.03 -2.05
C VAL A 143 21.12 -0.39 -3.53
N GLN A 144 20.19 -1.18 -4.06
CA GLN A 144 20.14 -1.52 -5.49
C GLN A 144 19.99 -0.27 -6.38
N ALA A 145 19.23 0.73 -5.91
CA ALA A 145 19.08 2.03 -6.58
C ALA A 145 20.31 2.96 -6.38
N LYS A 146 21.32 2.54 -5.60
CA LYS A 146 22.52 3.31 -5.26
C LYS A 146 22.21 4.68 -4.62
N ASN A 147 21.13 4.73 -3.86
CA ASN A 147 20.66 5.96 -3.24
C ASN A 147 21.21 6.13 -1.82
N ALA A 148 22.37 6.78 -1.71
CA ALA A 148 23.06 7.00 -0.43
C ALA A 148 22.22 7.79 0.59
N ALA A 149 21.41 8.77 0.14
CA ALA A 149 20.55 9.55 1.04
C ALA A 149 19.44 8.69 1.64
N MET A 150 18.78 7.85 0.83
CA MET A 150 17.75 6.92 1.28
C MET A 150 18.35 5.85 2.20
N VAL A 151 19.51 5.28 1.84
CA VAL A 151 20.21 4.30 2.69
C VAL A 151 20.51 4.89 4.06
N ARG A 152 21.05 6.11 4.11
CA ARG A 152 21.31 6.80 5.39
C ARG A 152 20.03 7.01 6.20
N LEU A 153 18.95 7.43 5.55
CA LEU A 153 17.65 7.64 6.20
C LEU A 153 17.12 6.36 6.82
N LEU A 154 17.10 5.28 6.04
CA LEU A 154 16.56 3.98 6.49
C LEU A 154 17.40 3.38 7.62
N VAL A 155 18.76 3.42 7.51
CA VAL A 155 19.66 2.95 8.57
C VAL A 155 19.49 3.75 9.85
N LYS A 156 19.37 5.08 9.75
CA LYS A 156 19.08 5.94 10.91
C LYS A 156 17.78 5.56 11.61
N ASN A 157 16.77 5.10 10.86
CA ASN A 157 15.49 4.64 11.37
C ASN A 157 15.46 3.14 11.74
N GLY A 158 16.63 2.50 11.86
CA GLY A 158 16.76 1.15 12.39
C GLY A 158 16.54 0.01 11.37
N ALA A 159 16.62 0.29 10.05
CA ALA A 159 16.52 -0.76 9.04
C ALA A 159 17.57 -1.86 9.23
N ASN A 160 17.12 -3.11 9.18
CA ASN A 160 17.99 -4.29 9.30
C ASN A 160 18.72 -4.55 7.98
N ALA A 161 20.02 -4.29 7.97
CA ALA A 161 20.86 -4.46 6.80
C ALA A 161 21.19 -5.92 6.46
N ASP A 162 20.94 -6.84 7.40
CA ASP A 162 21.29 -8.26 7.27
C ASP A 162 20.08 -9.14 6.91
N LYS A 163 18.90 -8.53 6.75
CA LYS A 163 17.70 -9.24 6.29
C LYS A 163 17.81 -9.54 4.79
N ALA A 164 17.85 -10.83 4.45
CA ALA A 164 18.03 -11.29 3.07
C ALA A 164 16.70 -11.35 2.29
N ASP A 165 16.76 -11.11 0.99
CA ASP A 165 15.64 -11.35 0.07
C ASP A 165 15.45 -12.85 -0.22
N HIS A 166 14.31 -13.19 -0.86
CA HIS A 166 13.96 -14.58 -1.15
C HIS A 166 14.48 -15.08 -2.52
N ILE A 167 15.00 -14.19 -3.36
CA ILE A 167 15.40 -14.52 -4.75
C ILE A 167 16.88 -14.84 -4.82
N ALA A 168 17.72 -13.91 -4.32
CA ALA A 168 19.17 -14.08 -4.35
C ALA A 168 19.74 -14.56 -3.00
N GLY A 169 18.90 -14.56 -1.94
CA GLY A 169 19.36 -14.81 -0.58
C GLY A 169 20.33 -13.76 -0.07
N MET A 170 20.29 -12.55 -0.65
CA MET A 170 21.22 -11.47 -0.36
C MET A 170 20.55 -10.37 0.50
N SER A 171 21.29 -9.92 1.48
CA SER A 171 20.93 -8.79 2.32
C SER A 171 21.32 -7.44 1.66
N ALA A 172 20.83 -6.33 2.22
CA ALA A 172 21.25 -4.99 1.78
C ALA A 172 22.78 -4.83 1.88
N ARG A 173 23.39 -5.40 2.92
CA ARG A 173 24.85 -5.41 3.12
C ARG A 173 25.55 -6.20 2.02
N ASP A 174 25.01 -7.33 1.60
CA ASP A 174 25.63 -8.16 0.56
C ASP A 174 25.53 -7.49 -0.81
N TYR A 175 24.38 -6.86 -1.10
CA TYR A 175 24.23 -6.04 -2.30
C TYR A 175 25.22 -4.86 -2.32
N ALA A 176 25.41 -4.18 -1.18
CA ALA A 176 26.38 -3.08 -1.08
C ALA A 176 27.81 -3.58 -1.32
N LYS A 177 28.22 -4.71 -0.73
CA LYS A 177 29.53 -5.32 -0.97
C LYS A 177 29.76 -5.69 -2.42
N ARG A 178 28.74 -6.23 -3.10
CA ARG A 178 28.84 -6.68 -4.49
C ARG A 178 28.87 -5.54 -5.49
N ASP A 179 27.98 -4.55 -5.32
CA ASP A 179 27.62 -3.58 -6.36
C ASP A 179 28.16 -2.18 -6.13
N ASP A 180 28.63 -1.86 -4.91
CA ASP A 180 29.20 -0.54 -4.58
C ASP A 180 30.73 -0.58 -4.57
N ARG A 181 31.31 -0.26 -5.74
CA ARG A 181 32.77 -0.20 -5.91
C ARG A 181 33.45 0.86 -5.05
N THR A 182 32.71 1.86 -4.58
CA THR A 182 33.25 2.97 -3.78
C THR A 182 33.29 2.64 -2.28
N GLY A 183 32.54 1.61 -1.84
CA GLY A 183 32.35 1.28 -0.45
C GLY A 183 31.49 2.29 0.33
N GLN A 184 30.94 3.30 -0.33
CA GLN A 184 30.19 4.38 0.31
C GLN A 184 28.89 3.86 0.96
N LEU A 185 28.13 3.02 0.26
CA LEU A 185 26.88 2.46 0.78
C LEU A 185 27.15 1.51 1.94
N LEU A 186 28.21 0.69 1.83
CA LEU A 186 28.60 -0.19 2.92
C LEU A 186 29.00 0.62 4.16
N ALA A 187 29.78 1.68 4.00
CA ALA A 187 30.14 2.56 5.10
C ALA A 187 28.91 3.22 5.75
N LEU A 188 27.88 3.58 4.98
CA LEU A 188 26.63 4.11 5.52
C LEU A 188 25.83 3.05 6.29
N ILE A 189 25.83 1.80 5.82
CA ILE A 189 25.19 0.66 6.49
C ILE A 189 25.87 0.34 7.80
N ASP A 190 27.20 0.41 7.84
CA ASP A 190 28.04 0.11 9.01
C ASP A 190 28.16 1.30 9.98
N ALA A 191 27.83 2.50 9.53
CA ALA A 191 27.82 3.66 10.39
C ALA A 191 26.85 3.42 11.56
N LYS A 192 27.34 3.53 12.78
CA LYS A 192 26.49 3.51 13.96
C LYS A 192 25.58 4.72 13.90
N PRO A 193 24.24 4.55 14.02
CA PRO A 193 23.38 5.70 14.24
C PRO A 193 23.86 6.39 15.52
N ASP A 194 24.08 7.69 15.45
CA ASP A 194 24.52 8.47 16.59
C ASP A 194 23.62 8.19 17.80
N GLY A 195 24.13 7.42 18.76
CA GLY A 195 23.55 7.26 20.10
C GLY A 195 22.66 6.06 20.40
N VAL A 196 22.49 5.08 19.48
CA VAL A 196 21.78 3.83 19.84
C VAL A 196 22.76 2.66 19.84
N PRO A 197 23.04 2.03 21.01
CA PRO A 197 23.77 0.78 21.06
C PRO A 197 22.92 -0.31 20.39
N ARG A 198 23.37 -0.89 19.27
CA ARG A 198 22.81 -2.16 18.81
C ARG A 198 23.30 -3.24 19.76
N ASP A 199 22.45 -3.65 20.70
CA ASP A 199 22.69 -4.83 21.50
C ASP A 199 22.49 -6.07 20.61
N ASN A 200 23.61 -6.55 20.07
CA ASN A 200 23.67 -7.82 19.34
C ASN A 200 23.80 -9.03 20.29
N SER A 201 23.53 -8.86 21.59
CA SER A 201 23.70 -9.94 22.58
C SER A 201 22.51 -10.90 22.70
N ALA A 202 21.51 -10.83 21.80
CA ALA A 202 20.48 -11.85 21.71
C ALA A 202 20.95 -13.06 20.87
N VAL A 203 22.12 -13.64 21.21
CA VAL A 203 22.42 -15.01 20.82
C VAL A 203 21.64 -15.92 21.76
N PHE A 204 20.45 -16.32 21.36
CA PHE A 204 19.74 -17.42 21.99
C PHE A 204 20.45 -18.75 21.65
N GLY A 205 21.28 -19.21 22.56
CA GLY A 205 21.71 -20.61 22.64
C GLY A 205 21.10 -21.23 23.89
N PRO A 206 20.40 -22.37 23.80
CA PRO A 206 19.97 -23.08 24.99
C PRO A 206 21.19 -23.73 25.65
N LYS A 207 21.23 -23.59 27.00
CA LYS A 207 22.10 -24.45 27.84
C LYS A 207 21.43 -25.79 28.01
#